data_2bac9739bcc17c5c7027863ce6f07f12
#
_entry.id   2bac9739bcc17c5c7027863ce6f07f12
#
_cell.length_a   1.000
_cell.length_b   1.000
_cell.length_c   1.000
_cell.angle_alpha   90.00
_cell.angle_beta   90.00
_cell.angle_gamma   90.00
#
_symmetry.space_group_name_H-M   'P 1'
#
loop_
_entity.id
_entity.type
_entity.pdbx_description
1 polymer ?
#
loop_
_entity_poly.entity_id
_entity_poly.type
_entity_poly.pdbx_seq_one_letter_code
_entity_poly.pdbx_strand_id
1 'polypeptide(L)'
;YEEETNLKAYILLDISKSMDFSYSKVSKGSSLKKLFSKEKKVKEESGITKLEYGSYVAASLAYLMLLQRDAVSLTVYDTKIRKFIPARSTNANLKLILKELASVKSTEATGTAECLNIIADKINRRGIIIIISDLFDNQEEVMKSLRHFRYDKNEVILFHVLDPIEMSFIDSAPVRLIDSETKEELFSQPADVKKEYEKLMKNFTEKYKSECVKNNIDYVLLTTETPFDISLLKYLNKRRKSY
;
A
#
# COMPACT_ATOMS: atom_id res chain seq x y z
N TYR A 1 3.71 38.81 1.82
CA TYR A 1 2.47 38.03 1.91
C TYR A 1 2.86 36.59 1.66
N GLU A 2 3.00 35.79 2.72
CA GLU A 2 3.01 34.35 2.59
C GLU A 2 1.57 33.96 2.22
N GLU A 3 1.32 33.56 0.99
CA GLU A 3 0.09 32.90 0.62
C GLU A 3 0.04 31.58 1.42
N GLU A 4 -0.80 31.50 2.44
CA GLU A 4 -1.15 30.23 3.07
C GLU A 4 -1.82 29.36 1.99
N THR A 5 -1.02 28.57 1.29
CA THR A 5 -1.52 27.53 0.39
C THR A 5 -2.13 26.45 1.28
N ASN A 6 -3.42 26.56 1.59
CA ASN A 6 -4.19 25.50 2.24
C ASN A 6 -4.31 24.30 1.30
N LEU A 7 -3.24 23.58 1.12
CA LEU A 7 -3.19 22.41 0.26
C LEU A 7 -4.07 21.31 0.88
N LYS A 8 -4.79 20.57 0.03
CA LYS A 8 -5.57 19.43 0.48
C LYS A 8 -4.88 18.15 0.09
N ALA A 9 -4.67 17.28 1.07
CA ALA A 9 -4.16 15.95 0.86
C ALA A 9 -5.27 14.90 1.10
N TYR A 10 -5.40 13.99 0.17
CA TYR A 10 -6.35 12.88 0.21
C TYR A 10 -5.56 11.58 0.28
N ILE A 11 -5.52 10.97 1.45
CA ILE A 11 -4.86 9.68 1.66
C ILE A 11 -5.91 8.58 1.42
N LEU A 12 -5.62 7.71 0.45
CA LEU A 12 -6.45 6.59 0.06
C LEU A 12 -5.72 5.30 0.44
N LEU A 13 -6.23 4.58 1.46
CA LEU A 13 -5.63 3.35 1.96
C LEU A 13 -6.46 2.15 1.53
N ASP A 14 -5.84 1.27 0.77
CA ASP A 14 -6.38 -0.02 0.39
C ASP A 14 -6.34 -0.99 1.58
N ILE A 15 -7.47 -1.64 1.85
CA ILE A 15 -7.62 -2.63 2.91
C ILE A 15 -8.09 -3.98 2.38
N SER A 16 -7.89 -4.25 1.09
CA SER A 16 -8.17 -5.54 0.48
C SER A 16 -7.46 -6.67 1.20
N LYS A 17 -7.91 -7.91 0.98
CA LYS A 17 -7.37 -9.10 1.63
C LYS A 17 -5.88 -9.31 1.36
N SER A 18 -5.43 -8.99 0.17
CA SER A 18 -4.02 -9.06 -0.21
C SER A 18 -3.13 -8.22 0.69
N MET A 19 -3.62 -7.06 1.18
CA MET A 19 -2.88 -6.19 2.10
C MET A 19 -2.64 -6.81 3.49
N ASP A 20 -3.37 -7.85 3.89
CA ASP A 20 -3.13 -8.57 5.16
C ASP A 20 -1.96 -9.57 5.08
N PHE A 21 -1.29 -9.63 3.93
CA PHE A 21 -0.17 -10.54 3.73
C PHE A 21 1.06 -10.09 4.53
N SER A 22 1.75 -11.09 5.14
CA SER A 22 3.08 -10.96 5.74
C SER A 22 3.74 -12.32 5.74
N TYR A 23 4.96 -12.39 5.25
CA TYR A 23 5.74 -13.63 5.22
C TYR A 23 5.88 -14.31 6.59
N SER A 24 6.07 -13.54 7.63
CA SER A 24 6.21 -14.11 8.99
C SER A 24 4.91 -14.73 9.52
N LYS A 25 3.74 -14.24 9.08
CA LYS A 25 2.45 -14.89 9.39
C LYS A 25 2.33 -16.23 8.67
N VAL A 26 2.78 -16.31 7.42
CA VAL A 26 2.78 -17.56 6.62
C VAL A 26 3.70 -18.62 7.23
N SER A 27 4.90 -18.25 7.65
CA SER A 27 5.86 -19.19 8.25
C SER A 27 5.36 -19.79 9.57
N LYS A 28 4.49 -19.10 10.32
CA LYS A 28 3.87 -19.58 11.55
C LYS A 28 2.76 -20.62 11.34
N GLY A 29 2.14 -20.63 10.15
CA GLY A 29 1.08 -21.59 9.80
C GLY A 29 1.59 -22.98 9.44
N SER A 30 2.87 -23.16 9.10
CA SER A 30 3.44 -24.48 8.79
C SER A 30 3.84 -25.24 10.07
N SER A 31 2.87 -26.01 10.58
CA SER A 31 2.87 -26.69 11.89
C SER A 31 3.91 -27.80 12.07
N LEU A 32 4.73 -28.10 11.07
CA LEU A 32 5.68 -29.23 11.12
C LEU A 32 6.98 -28.95 11.88
N LYS A 33 7.36 -27.68 12.09
CA LYS A 33 8.56 -27.35 12.89
C LYS A 33 8.35 -27.40 14.42
N LYS A 34 7.10 -27.42 14.90
CA LYS A 34 6.82 -27.48 16.34
C LYS A 34 7.08 -28.84 17.02
N LEU A 35 7.26 -29.89 16.22
CA LEU A 35 7.44 -31.27 16.78
C LEU A 35 8.90 -31.63 17.10
N PHE A 36 9.89 -30.86 16.68
CA PHE A 36 11.30 -31.26 16.78
C PHE A 36 12.27 -30.26 17.41
N SER A 37 11.85 -29.09 17.88
CA SER A 37 12.76 -28.15 18.54
C SER A 37 12.40 -27.92 20.01
N LYS A 38 13.15 -28.58 20.88
CA LYS A 38 13.40 -28.15 22.26
C LYS A 38 14.46 -27.03 22.21
N GLU A 39 14.12 -25.84 21.78
CA GLU A 39 15.03 -24.71 21.91
C GLU A 39 14.31 -23.42 22.28
N LYS A 40 15.00 -22.67 23.16
CA LYS A 40 14.68 -21.42 23.82
C LYS A 40 13.75 -20.50 23.07
N LYS A 41 12.79 -19.89 23.80
CA LYS A 41 11.95 -18.77 23.39
C LYS A 41 12.79 -17.63 22.80
N VAL A 42 13.11 -17.71 21.52
CA VAL A 42 13.41 -16.50 20.72
C VAL A 42 12.08 -15.77 20.59
N LYS A 43 12.03 -14.51 21.01
CA LYS A 43 10.91 -13.62 20.69
C LYS A 43 10.78 -13.60 19.17
N GLU A 44 9.84 -14.36 18.65
CA GLU A 44 9.49 -14.30 17.24
C GLU A 44 8.92 -12.89 16.98
N GLU A 45 9.70 -12.04 16.34
CA GLU A 45 9.20 -10.80 15.79
C GLU A 45 8.14 -11.15 14.76
N SER A 46 6.89 -10.84 15.08
CA SER A 46 5.79 -10.99 14.13
C SER A 46 6.02 -9.96 13.03
N GLY A 47 6.32 -10.39 11.80
CA GLY A 47 6.49 -9.47 10.68
C GLY A 47 5.26 -8.58 10.50
N ILE A 48 5.52 -7.38 10.09
CA ILE A 48 4.50 -6.37 9.78
C ILE A 48 3.74 -6.77 8.51
N THR A 49 2.42 -6.60 8.48
CA THR A 49 1.64 -6.78 7.26
C THR A 49 1.77 -5.57 6.34
N LYS A 50 1.44 -5.73 5.05
CA LYS A 50 1.37 -4.59 4.11
C LYS A 50 0.38 -3.53 4.59
N LEU A 51 -0.75 -3.96 5.17
CA LEU A 51 -1.77 -3.06 5.74
C LEU A 51 -1.23 -2.27 6.94
N GLU A 52 -0.56 -2.93 7.87
CA GLU A 52 0.07 -2.26 9.02
C GLU A 52 1.14 -1.28 8.55
N TYR A 53 1.99 -1.69 7.60
CA TYR A 53 3.02 -0.84 7.01
C TYR A 53 2.41 0.37 6.30
N GLY A 54 1.40 0.15 5.45
CA GLY A 54 0.66 1.21 4.76
C GLY A 54 -0.01 2.18 5.74
N SER A 55 -0.55 1.66 6.85
CA SER A 55 -1.14 2.48 7.92
C SER A 55 -0.11 3.37 8.61
N TYR A 56 1.12 2.89 8.84
CA TYR A 56 2.20 3.73 9.40
C TYR A 56 2.65 4.82 8.42
N VAL A 57 2.75 4.48 7.13
CA VAL A 57 3.04 5.49 6.09
C VAL A 57 1.94 6.55 6.04
N ALA A 58 0.67 6.14 6.02
CA ALA A 58 -0.49 7.03 6.03
C ALA A 58 -0.51 7.96 7.27
N ALA A 59 -0.28 7.40 8.45
CA ALA A 59 -0.24 8.15 9.70
C ALA A 59 0.88 9.20 9.71
N SER A 60 2.08 8.81 9.24
CA SER A 60 3.24 9.69 9.17
C SER A 60 3.02 10.84 8.20
N LEU A 61 2.47 10.57 7.01
CA LEU A 61 2.13 11.59 6.03
C LEU A 61 1.04 12.53 6.55
N ALA A 62 -0.01 11.99 7.17
CA ALA A 62 -1.07 12.81 7.77
C ALA A 62 -0.52 13.77 8.84
N TYR A 63 0.40 13.27 9.68
CA TYR A 63 1.06 14.09 10.69
C TYR A 63 1.93 15.19 10.09
N LEU A 64 2.79 14.85 9.12
CA LEU A 64 3.69 15.81 8.47
C LEU A 64 2.93 16.93 7.75
N MET A 65 1.86 16.58 7.04
CA MET A 65 1.01 17.57 6.34
C MET A 65 0.27 18.48 7.31
N LEU A 66 -0.23 17.93 8.40
CA LEU A 66 -0.86 18.75 9.44
C LEU A 66 0.11 19.70 10.13
N LEU A 67 1.38 19.33 10.29
CA LEU A 67 2.42 20.25 10.79
C LEU A 67 2.63 21.45 9.84
N GLN A 68 2.42 21.24 8.52
CA GLN A 68 2.45 22.29 7.50
C GLN A 68 1.12 23.05 7.36
N ARG A 69 0.16 22.81 8.27
CA ARG A 69 -1.20 23.38 8.25
C ARG A 69 -2.05 22.95 7.04
N ASP A 70 -1.65 21.90 6.33
CA ASP A 70 -2.44 21.34 5.24
C ASP A 70 -3.65 20.59 5.73
N ALA A 71 -4.72 20.58 4.94
CA ALA A 71 -5.92 19.84 5.26
C ALA A 71 -5.81 18.39 4.79
N VAL A 72 -5.93 17.42 5.70
CA VAL A 72 -5.78 15.99 5.41
C VAL A 72 -7.10 15.26 5.51
N SER A 73 -7.41 14.46 4.48
CA SER A 73 -8.51 13.50 4.40
C SER A 73 -7.96 12.07 4.46
N LEU A 74 -8.72 11.14 5.04
CA LEU A 74 -8.46 9.70 4.92
C LEU A 74 -9.67 9.02 4.30
N THR A 75 -9.43 8.21 3.28
CA THR A 75 -10.40 7.27 2.73
C THR A 75 -9.83 5.86 2.86
N VAL A 76 -10.56 4.99 3.53
CA VAL A 76 -10.23 3.56 3.64
C VAL A 76 -11.18 2.81 2.72
N TYR A 77 -10.65 1.96 1.84
CA TYR A 77 -11.45 1.30 0.81
C TYR A 77 -10.97 -0.12 0.51
N ASP A 78 -11.89 -0.90 -0.03
CA ASP A 78 -11.69 -2.19 -0.70
C ASP A 78 -12.47 -2.17 -2.03
N THR A 79 -13.51 -2.99 -2.20
CA THR A 79 -14.47 -2.89 -3.32
C THR A 79 -15.39 -1.68 -3.19
N LYS A 80 -15.41 -1.03 -2.03
CA LYS A 80 -16.20 0.18 -1.74
C LYS A 80 -15.52 1.05 -0.70
N ILE A 81 -15.97 2.29 -0.58
CA ILE A 81 -15.51 3.18 0.48
C ILE A 81 -16.04 2.66 1.82
N ARG A 82 -15.14 2.22 2.70
CA ARG A 82 -15.48 1.73 4.06
C ARG A 82 -15.53 2.86 5.06
N LYS A 83 -14.61 3.80 4.93
CA LYS A 83 -14.56 4.98 5.79
C LYS A 83 -14.11 6.19 5.00
N PHE A 84 -14.71 7.32 5.29
CA PHE A 84 -14.30 8.62 4.77
C PHE A 84 -14.19 9.61 5.90
N ILE A 85 -13.01 10.20 6.09
CA ILE A 85 -12.74 11.31 7.01
C ILE A 85 -12.45 12.54 6.16
N PRO A 86 -13.26 13.59 6.22
CA PRO A 86 -13.10 14.77 5.37
C PRO A 86 -11.82 15.54 5.67
N ALA A 87 -11.31 16.27 4.66
CA ALA A 87 -10.08 17.05 4.77
C ALA A 87 -10.26 18.23 5.74
N ARG A 88 -9.46 18.24 6.79
CA ARG A 88 -9.37 19.33 7.79
C ARG A 88 -7.94 19.46 8.29
N SER A 89 -7.52 20.69 8.66
CA SER A 89 -6.20 21.01 9.19
C SER A 89 -6.16 21.12 10.71
N THR A 90 -6.94 20.31 11.44
CA THR A 90 -7.07 20.37 12.90
C THR A 90 -6.48 19.13 13.59
N ASN A 91 -5.92 19.32 14.80
CA ASN A 91 -5.44 18.20 15.62
C ASN A 91 -6.55 17.19 15.96
N ALA A 92 -7.81 17.62 16.06
CA ALA A 92 -8.94 16.71 16.24
C ALA A 92 -9.11 15.78 15.04
N ASN A 93 -8.92 16.28 13.81
CA ASN A 93 -8.97 15.47 12.60
C ASN A 93 -7.82 14.45 12.56
N LEU A 94 -6.61 14.86 12.95
CA LEU A 94 -5.48 13.92 13.06
C LEU A 94 -5.79 12.78 14.02
N LYS A 95 -6.34 13.08 15.20
CA LYS A 95 -6.73 12.05 16.19
C LYS A 95 -7.76 11.07 15.61
N LEU A 96 -8.73 11.56 14.81
CA LEU A 96 -9.70 10.69 14.13
C LEU A 96 -9.02 9.78 13.09
N ILE A 97 -8.10 10.34 12.28
CA ILE A 97 -7.32 9.58 11.29
C ILE A 97 -6.48 8.50 11.98
N LEU A 98 -5.72 8.85 13.01
CA LEU A 98 -4.88 7.90 13.74
C LEU A 98 -5.70 6.81 14.42
N LYS A 99 -6.86 7.15 15.00
CA LYS A 99 -7.77 6.17 15.60
C LYS A 99 -8.30 5.17 14.55
N GLU A 100 -8.67 5.66 13.37
CA GLU A 100 -9.13 4.80 12.28
C GLU A 100 -8.02 3.86 11.81
N LEU A 101 -6.83 4.40 11.51
CA LEU A 101 -5.67 3.63 11.07
C LEU A 101 -5.24 2.57 12.09
N ALA A 102 -5.36 2.84 13.39
CA ALA A 102 -5.03 1.88 14.46
C ALA A 102 -6.06 0.74 14.58
N SER A 103 -7.28 0.92 14.09
CA SER A 103 -8.38 -0.06 14.21
C SER A 103 -8.73 -0.75 12.90
N VAL A 104 -8.16 -0.31 11.78
CA VAL A 104 -8.43 -0.86 10.46
C VAL A 104 -8.05 -2.34 10.36
N LYS A 105 -8.89 -3.11 9.68
CA LYS A 105 -8.66 -4.53 9.40
C LYS A 105 -8.88 -4.78 7.93
N SER A 106 -8.15 -5.75 7.37
CA SER A 106 -8.37 -6.20 6.01
C SER A 106 -9.78 -6.76 5.82
N THR A 107 -10.27 -6.64 4.61
CA THR A 107 -11.56 -7.21 4.17
C THR A 107 -11.32 -8.37 3.22
N GLU A 108 -12.39 -9.06 2.78
CA GLU A 108 -12.24 -10.28 1.98
C GLU A 108 -12.22 -10.04 0.46
N ALA A 109 -12.44 -8.81 -0.01
CA ALA A 109 -12.63 -8.54 -1.44
C ALA A 109 -11.65 -7.49 -1.97
N THR A 110 -11.27 -7.62 -3.24
CA THR A 110 -10.45 -6.66 -4.00
C THR A 110 -11.29 -6.00 -5.10
N GLY A 111 -11.15 -4.69 -5.25
CA GLY A 111 -11.87 -3.88 -6.24
C GLY A 111 -11.30 -2.47 -6.27
N THR A 112 -9.97 -2.39 -6.31
CA THR A 112 -9.20 -1.13 -6.22
C THR A 112 -9.58 -0.16 -7.34
N ALA A 113 -9.62 -0.63 -8.58
CA ALA A 113 -9.85 0.22 -9.74
C ALA A 113 -11.23 0.90 -9.72
N GLU A 114 -12.29 0.13 -9.47
CA GLU A 114 -13.65 0.66 -9.42
C GLU A 114 -13.82 1.68 -8.29
N CYS A 115 -13.30 1.34 -7.11
CA CYS A 115 -13.37 2.23 -5.95
C CYS A 115 -12.59 3.53 -6.16
N LEU A 116 -11.42 3.49 -6.78
CA LEU A 116 -10.64 4.68 -7.11
C LEU A 116 -11.38 5.61 -8.06
N ASN A 117 -12.11 5.09 -9.06
CA ASN A 117 -12.95 5.89 -9.94
C ASN A 117 -14.08 6.60 -9.17
N ILE A 118 -14.77 5.87 -8.28
CA ILE A 118 -15.82 6.45 -7.43
C ILE A 118 -15.25 7.55 -6.51
N ILE A 119 -14.03 7.37 -6.02
CA ILE A 119 -13.36 8.38 -5.18
C ILE A 119 -12.97 9.60 -6.02
N ALA A 120 -12.48 9.42 -7.26
CA ALA A 120 -12.13 10.50 -8.15
C ALA A 120 -13.33 11.42 -8.40
N ASP A 121 -14.50 10.87 -8.72
CA ASP A 121 -15.74 11.61 -8.92
C ASP A 121 -16.18 12.44 -7.68
N LYS A 122 -15.79 12.02 -6.50
CA LYS A 122 -16.13 12.69 -5.23
C LYS A 122 -15.16 13.79 -4.82
N ILE A 123 -13.97 13.83 -5.39
CA ILE A 123 -12.95 14.84 -5.08
C ILE A 123 -13.16 16.10 -5.94
N ASN A 124 -13.88 17.06 -5.39
CA ASN A 124 -14.24 18.30 -6.10
C ASN A 124 -13.20 19.44 -5.98
N ARG A 125 -12.09 19.24 -5.27
CA ARG A 125 -11.06 20.28 -5.08
C ARG A 125 -9.69 19.71 -5.33
N ARG A 126 -8.90 20.44 -6.12
CA ARG A 126 -7.50 20.08 -6.40
C ARG A 126 -6.70 19.88 -5.13
N GLY A 127 -5.83 18.89 -5.16
CA GLY A 127 -4.97 18.54 -4.04
C GLY A 127 -3.93 17.49 -4.41
N ILE A 128 -3.33 16.91 -3.39
CA ILE A 128 -2.43 15.77 -3.50
C ILE A 128 -3.24 14.51 -3.18
N ILE A 129 -3.29 13.59 -4.13
CA ILE A 129 -3.88 12.26 -3.95
C ILE A 129 -2.75 11.28 -3.62
N ILE A 130 -2.82 10.66 -2.47
CA ILE A 130 -1.84 9.70 -1.99
C ILE A 130 -2.52 8.34 -1.91
N ILE A 131 -2.12 7.42 -2.78
CA ILE A 131 -2.69 6.07 -2.84
C ILE A 131 -1.68 5.09 -2.25
N ILE A 132 -2.13 4.24 -1.33
CA ILE A 132 -1.32 3.23 -0.66
C ILE A 132 -2.01 1.88 -0.88
N SER A 133 -1.42 1.02 -1.71
CA SER A 133 -2.00 -0.26 -2.14
C SER A 133 -0.89 -1.20 -2.64
N ASP A 134 -1.14 -2.50 -2.68
CA ASP A 134 -0.30 -3.48 -3.35
C ASP A 134 -0.65 -3.65 -4.85
N LEU A 135 -1.75 -3.01 -5.29
CA LEU A 135 -2.19 -2.93 -6.68
C LEU A 135 -2.46 -4.29 -7.35
N PHE A 136 -2.72 -5.33 -6.58
CA PHE A 136 -3.11 -6.64 -7.12
C PHE A 136 -4.55 -6.61 -7.64
N ASP A 137 -4.74 -5.91 -8.75
CA ASP A 137 -5.99 -5.75 -9.48
C ASP A 137 -5.68 -5.60 -10.98
N ASN A 138 -6.71 -5.40 -11.80
CA ASN A 138 -6.52 -5.15 -13.23
C ASN A 138 -5.71 -3.87 -13.46
N GLN A 139 -4.46 -4.03 -13.90
CA GLN A 139 -3.49 -2.95 -14.03
C GLN A 139 -3.96 -1.83 -14.97
N GLU A 140 -4.65 -2.17 -16.05
CA GLU A 140 -5.12 -1.17 -17.04
C GLU A 140 -6.23 -0.30 -16.46
N GLU A 141 -7.16 -0.90 -15.72
CA GLU A 141 -8.26 -0.19 -15.05
C GLU A 141 -7.74 0.67 -13.89
N VAL A 142 -6.78 0.15 -13.09
CA VAL A 142 -6.12 0.96 -12.05
C VAL A 142 -5.44 2.17 -12.67
N MET A 143 -4.66 1.99 -13.74
CA MET A 143 -3.99 3.10 -14.41
C MET A 143 -4.97 4.10 -15.02
N LYS A 144 -6.13 3.65 -15.49
CA LYS A 144 -7.21 4.53 -15.97
C LYS A 144 -7.74 5.40 -14.82
N SER A 145 -7.98 4.81 -13.66
CA SER A 145 -8.42 5.55 -12.46
C SER A 145 -7.37 6.58 -11.99
N LEU A 146 -6.08 6.21 -12.03
CA LEU A 146 -4.98 7.11 -11.70
C LEU A 146 -4.91 8.31 -12.66
N ARG A 147 -5.12 8.07 -13.97
CA ARG A 147 -5.20 9.14 -14.97
C ARG A 147 -6.40 10.05 -14.76
N HIS A 148 -7.52 9.54 -14.26
CA HIS A 148 -8.70 10.34 -13.91
C HIS A 148 -8.33 11.40 -12.87
N PHE A 149 -7.68 11.03 -11.77
CA PHE A 149 -7.19 12.00 -10.78
C PHE A 149 -6.26 13.06 -11.39
N ARG A 150 -5.38 12.67 -12.33
CA ARG A 150 -4.48 13.61 -13.02
C ARG A 150 -5.22 14.54 -13.97
N TYR A 151 -6.23 14.04 -14.67
CA TYR A 151 -7.07 14.86 -15.55
C TYR A 151 -7.73 16.01 -14.78
N ASP A 152 -8.17 15.76 -13.56
CA ASP A 152 -8.71 16.77 -12.63
C ASP A 152 -7.63 17.66 -12.00
N LYS A 153 -6.42 17.63 -12.57
CA LYS A 153 -5.28 18.45 -12.16
C LYS A 153 -4.80 18.21 -10.72
N ASN A 154 -5.10 17.06 -10.13
CA ASN A 154 -4.51 16.66 -8.87
C ASN A 154 -3.06 16.22 -9.06
N GLU A 155 -2.23 16.40 -8.04
CA GLU A 155 -0.96 15.71 -7.93
C GLU A 155 -1.23 14.29 -7.42
N VAL A 156 -0.63 13.27 -8.03
CA VAL A 156 -0.87 11.88 -7.65
C VAL A 156 0.45 11.23 -7.22
N ILE A 157 0.45 10.64 -6.04
CA ILE A 157 1.54 9.87 -5.46
C ILE A 157 1.04 8.46 -5.21
N LEU A 158 1.71 7.47 -5.78
CA LEU A 158 1.37 6.07 -5.66
C LEU A 158 2.44 5.35 -4.84
N PHE A 159 2.12 5.00 -3.61
CA PHE A 159 2.90 4.11 -2.77
C PHE A 159 2.47 2.67 -3.02
N HIS A 160 3.29 1.94 -3.77
CA HIS A 160 3.10 0.53 -4.07
C HIS A 160 3.78 -0.29 -2.99
N VAL A 161 2.99 -0.97 -2.15
CA VAL A 161 3.49 -1.70 -0.97
C VAL A 161 3.53 -3.20 -1.27
N LEU A 162 4.72 -3.80 -1.23
CA LEU A 162 4.92 -5.22 -1.44
C LEU A 162 5.69 -5.85 -0.27
N ASP A 163 5.42 -7.12 -0.01
CA ASP A 163 6.27 -7.92 0.86
C ASP A 163 7.48 -8.45 0.05
N PRO A 164 8.70 -8.51 0.61
CA PRO A 164 9.88 -9.00 -0.09
C PRO A 164 9.69 -10.38 -0.75
N ILE A 165 8.88 -11.24 -0.12
CA ILE A 165 8.63 -12.58 -0.65
C ILE A 165 7.70 -12.57 -1.87
N GLU A 166 6.85 -11.56 -2.01
CA GLU A 166 6.05 -11.35 -3.21
C GLU A 166 6.92 -10.91 -4.40
N MET A 167 8.09 -10.36 -4.12
CA MET A 167 9.06 -9.95 -5.16
C MET A 167 10.05 -11.04 -5.53
N SER A 168 10.37 -11.93 -4.57
CA SER A 168 11.34 -13.02 -4.76
C SER A 168 10.77 -14.31 -4.19
N PHE A 169 10.69 -15.35 -5.01
CA PHE A 169 10.18 -16.65 -4.57
C PHE A 169 11.09 -17.33 -3.53
N ILE A 170 10.51 -18.07 -2.56
CA ILE A 170 11.28 -18.79 -1.53
C ILE A 170 12.04 -19.97 -2.12
N ASP A 171 13.30 -20.12 -1.72
CA ASP A 171 14.29 -21.01 -2.37
C ASP A 171 14.26 -22.50 -1.97
N SER A 172 13.48 -22.99 -1.01
CA SER A 172 13.97 -24.21 -0.33
C SER A 172 13.00 -25.34 -0.04
N ALA A 173 11.72 -25.26 -0.37
CA ALA A 173 10.80 -26.39 -0.14
C ALA A 173 9.61 -26.37 -1.10
N PRO A 174 9.00 -27.53 -1.39
CA PRO A 174 7.70 -27.55 -2.07
C PRO A 174 6.74 -26.62 -1.35
N VAL A 175 6.22 -25.62 -2.05
CA VAL A 175 5.28 -24.65 -1.48
C VAL A 175 3.89 -24.95 -1.96
N ARG A 176 2.96 -24.86 -1.02
CA ARG A 176 1.55 -24.81 -1.29
C ARG A 176 1.16 -23.35 -1.42
N LEU A 177 0.96 -22.94 -2.65
CA LEU A 177 0.43 -21.61 -2.94
C LEU A 177 -1.08 -21.66 -2.77
N ILE A 178 -1.61 -20.77 -1.96
CA ILE A 178 -3.05 -20.64 -1.75
C ILE A 178 -3.42 -19.22 -2.16
N ASP A 179 -4.27 -19.10 -3.15
CA ASP A 179 -4.85 -17.81 -3.49
C ASP A 179 -5.65 -17.29 -2.30
N SER A 180 -5.38 -16.06 -1.89
CA SER A 180 -5.97 -15.48 -0.68
C SER A 180 -7.48 -15.24 -0.83
N GLU A 181 -7.96 -15.07 -2.06
CA GLU A 181 -9.34 -14.74 -2.38
C GLU A 181 -10.14 -15.97 -2.82
N THR A 182 -9.64 -16.72 -3.82
CA THR A 182 -10.36 -17.88 -4.38
C THR A 182 -10.16 -19.16 -3.58
N LYS A 183 -9.13 -19.20 -2.69
CA LYS A 183 -8.70 -20.40 -1.94
C LYS A 183 -8.22 -21.55 -2.83
N GLU A 184 -7.94 -21.29 -4.09
CA GLU A 184 -7.31 -22.26 -4.98
C GLU A 184 -5.90 -22.60 -4.51
N GLU A 185 -5.53 -23.86 -4.65
CA GLU A 185 -4.25 -24.39 -4.19
C GLU A 185 -3.44 -24.89 -5.38
N LEU A 186 -2.22 -24.39 -5.48
CA LEU A 186 -1.24 -24.86 -6.46
C LEU A 186 -0.03 -25.48 -5.74
N PHE A 187 0.23 -26.74 -6.03
CA PHE A 187 1.44 -27.43 -5.59
C PHE A 187 2.49 -27.30 -6.71
N SER A 188 3.59 -26.66 -6.43
CA SER A 188 4.66 -26.51 -7.41
C SER A 188 6.04 -26.68 -6.79
N GLN A 189 7.01 -27.13 -7.61
CA GLN A 189 8.42 -27.10 -7.21
C GLN A 189 8.93 -25.67 -7.41
N PRO A 190 9.48 -25.03 -6.36
CA PRO A 190 9.90 -23.65 -6.41
C PRO A 190 10.90 -23.33 -7.52
N ALA A 191 11.82 -24.27 -7.79
CA ALA A 191 12.87 -24.08 -8.78
C ALA A 191 12.36 -23.84 -10.21
N ASP A 192 11.25 -24.47 -10.57
CA ASP A 192 10.71 -24.40 -11.93
C ASP A 192 9.91 -23.10 -12.18
N VAL A 193 9.28 -22.59 -11.14
CA VAL A 193 8.37 -21.44 -11.22
C VAL A 193 9.05 -20.14 -10.81
N LYS A 194 10.11 -20.21 -10.01
CA LYS A 194 10.79 -19.04 -9.42
C LYS A 194 11.18 -18.00 -10.46
N LYS A 195 11.94 -18.39 -11.47
CA LYS A 195 12.45 -17.45 -12.47
C LYS A 195 11.32 -16.75 -13.24
N GLU A 196 10.27 -17.51 -13.55
CA GLU A 196 9.13 -16.96 -14.28
C GLU A 196 8.30 -16.04 -13.39
N TYR A 197 8.05 -16.42 -12.14
CA TYR A 197 7.38 -15.59 -11.16
C TYR A 197 8.13 -14.27 -10.89
N GLU A 198 9.44 -14.33 -10.63
CA GLU A 198 10.26 -13.12 -10.43
C GLU A 198 10.23 -12.20 -11.65
N LYS A 199 10.24 -12.79 -12.86
CA LYS A 199 10.11 -12.04 -14.11
C LYS A 199 8.73 -11.37 -14.21
N LEU A 200 7.65 -12.07 -13.86
CA LEU A 200 6.30 -11.53 -13.87
C LEU A 200 6.16 -10.38 -12.86
N MET A 201 6.64 -10.55 -11.63
CA MET A 201 6.60 -9.51 -10.60
C MET A 201 7.45 -8.29 -10.96
N LYS A 202 8.63 -8.52 -11.55
CA LYS A 202 9.45 -7.43 -12.09
C LYS A 202 8.72 -6.68 -13.21
N ASN A 203 8.13 -7.39 -14.15
CA ASN A 203 7.37 -6.77 -15.23
C ASN A 203 6.16 -5.99 -14.70
N PHE A 204 5.46 -6.54 -13.69
CA PHE A 204 4.33 -5.90 -13.03
C PHE A 204 4.73 -4.55 -12.41
N THR A 205 5.79 -4.52 -11.62
CA THR A 205 6.28 -3.28 -10.98
C THR A 205 6.83 -2.28 -11.99
N GLU A 206 7.61 -2.73 -12.98
CA GLU A 206 8.18 -1.87 -14.03
C GLU A 206 7.10 -1.28 -14.94
N LYS A 207 6.03 -2.03 -15.23
CA LYS A 207 4.91 -1.52 -16.00
C LYS A 207 4.19 -0.38 -15.26
N TYR A 208 3.88 -0.56 -13.95
CA TYR A 208 3.34 0.54 -13.13
C TYR A 208 4.26 1.75 -13.11
N LYS A 209 5.54 1.53 -12.85
CA LYS A 209 6.54 2.61 -12.82
C LYS A 209 6.60 3.38 -14.14
N SER A 210 6.68 2.69 -15.27
CA SER A 210 6.75 3.33 -16.59
C SER A 210 5.48 4.11 -16.94
N GLU A 211 4.30 3.52 -16.65
CA GLU A 211 3.02 4.20 -16.89
C GLU A 211 2.81 5.40 -15.96
N CYS A 212 3.23 5.30 -14.70
CA CYS A 212 3.19 6.44 -13.78
C CYS A 212 4.06 7.61 -14.27
N VAL A 213 5.30 7.32 -14.71
CA VAL A 213 6.20 8.35 -15.27
C VAL A 213 5.59 9.04 -16.48
N LYS A 214 5.02 8.28 -17.43
CA LYS A 214 4.35 8.83 -18.63
C LYS A 214 3.18 9.76 -18.29
N ASN A 215 2.53 9.53 -17.15
CA ASN A 215 1.34 10.29 -16.75
C ASN A 215 1.64 11.32 -15.64
N ASN A 216 2.90 11.65 -15.37
CA ASN A 216 3.32 12.55 -14.30
C ASN A 216 2.75 12.15 -12.93
N ILE A 217 2.81 10.87 -12.60
CA ILE A 217 2.42 10.29 -11.31
C ILE A 217 3.71 9.89 -10.59
N ASP A 218 3.86 10.30 -9.34
CA ASP A 218 4.97 9.88 -8.50
C ASP A 218 4.76 8.43 -8.07
N TYR A 219 5.61 7.53 -8.56
CA TYR A 219 5.60 6.11 -8.17
C TYR A 219 6.70 5.82 -7.16
N VAL A 220 6.34 5.19 -6.06
CA VAL A 220 7.24 4.80 -4.98
C VAL A 220 6.97 3.35 -4.59
N LEU A 221 7.92 2.47 -4.90
CA LEU A 221 7.87 1.09 -4.42
C LEU A 221 8.35 1.04 -2.96
N LEU A 222 7.55 0.48 -2.10
CA LEU A 222 7.82 0.27 -0.68
C LEU A 222 7.85 -1.23 -0.40
N THR A 223 8.82 -1.68 0.39
CA THR A 223 8.89 -3.06 0.86
C THR A 223 8.74 -3.12 2.37
N THR A 224 7.97 -4.10 2.87
CA THR A 224 7.72 -4.27 4.30
C THR A 224 8.98 -4.56 5.12
N GLU A 225 10.07 -4.98 4.47
CA GLU A 225 11.40 -5.19 5.08
C GLU A 225 12.10 -3.87 5.42
N THR A 226 11.90 -2.83 4.60
CA THR A 226 12.54 -1.53 4.84
C THR A 226 11.73 -0.74 5.85
N PRO A 227 12.32 -0.23 6.95
CA PRO A 227 11.59 0.62 7.89
C PRO A 227 10.90 1.79 7.18
N PHE A 228 9.63 2.01 7.50
CA PHE A 228 8.78 2.97 6.79
C PHE A 228 9.30 4.41 6.86
N ASP A 229 9.94 4.80 7.96
CA ASP A 229 10.56 6.10 8.15
C ASP A 229 11.72 6.33 7.18
N ILE A 230 12.57 5.32 6.95
CA ILE A 230 13.66 5.37 5.97
C ILE A 230 13.10 5.51 4.55
N SER A 231 12.08 4.74 4.22
CA SER A 231 11.43 4.78 2.90
C SER A 231 10.78 6.13 2.63
N LEU A 232 10.06 6.65 3.63
CA LEU A 232 9.41 7.96 3.54
C LEU A 232 10.44 9.10 3.44
N LEU A 233 11.51 9.05 4.23
CA LEU A 233 12.58 10.04 4.19
C LEU A 233 13.28 10.07 2.82
N LYS A 234 13.55 8.90 2.22
CA LYS A 234 14.10 8.81 0.85
C LYS A 234 13.19 9.48 -0.17
N TYR A 235 11.87 9.23 -0.09
CA TYR A 235 10.89 9.85 -0.96
C TYR A 235 10.86 11.38 -0.79
N LEU A 236 10.74 11.87 0.42
CA LEU A 236 10.68 13.32 0.71
C LEU A 236 11.97 14.05 0.28
N ASN A 237 13.14 13.44 0.48
CA ASN A 237 14.42 13.99 0.02
C ASN A 237 14.51 14.03 -1.52
N LYS A 238 14.01 13.01 -2.22
CA LYS A 238 13.94 13.01 -3.68
C LYS A 238 13.05 14.15 -4.17
N ARG A 239 11.86 14.28 -3.59
CA ARG A 239 10.89 15.33 -3.95
C ARG A 239 11.47 16.73 -3.76
N ARG A 240 12.12 17.00 -2.62
CA ARG A 240 12.78 18.30 -2.34
C ARG A 240 13.85 18.69 -3.37
N LYS A 241 14.50 17.71 -4.02
CA LYS A 241 15.53 17.96 -5.05
C LYS A 241 14.93 18.19 -6.44
N SER A 242 13.66 17.90 -6.63
CA SER A 242 12.97 17.99 -7.92
C SER A 242 12.22 19.31 -8.09
N TYR A 243 12.17 20.12 -7.02
CA TYR A 243 11.68 21.50 -6.97
C TYR A 243 12.83 22.43 -6.56
#